data_f9bbb8e19856e14bf54deece4a71912d
#
_entry.id   f9bbb8e19856e14bf54deece4a71912d
#
_cell.length_a   1.000
_cell.length_b   1.000
_cell.length_c   1.000
_cell.angle_alpha   90.00
_cell.angle_beta   90.00
_cell.angle_gamma   90.00
#
_symmetry.space_group_name_H-M   'P 1'
#
loop_
_entity.id
_entity.type
_entity.pdbx_description
1 polymer ?
#
loop_
_entity_poly.entity_id
_entity_poly.type
_entity_poly.pdbx_seq_one_letter_code
_entity_poly.pdbx_strand_id
1 'polypeptide(L)'
;RQKTGLLLQQAFMKQKNKKFLITNQNSITLKQIHQQREQKITSSKVIFKTYGLCIRDHNKETNKDNHYVYSDEKFNEQLKVVLKNQISQTGFSKDIVDSIKFSPINCKKVLVKHYDTYVDTTVGSFLLEGNPLLLQYLYDVGMGSRNTMFGYLDLLTQDL
;
A
#
# COMPACT_ATOMS: atom_id res chain seq x y z
N ARG A 1 10.88 16.78 4.74
CA ARG A 1 9.58 16.12 5.09
C ARG A 1 8.63 17.07 5.86
N GLN A 2 9.05 17.75 6.94
CA GLN A 2 8.15 18.62 7.75
C GLN A 2 7.54 19.78 6.96
N LYS A 3 8.34 20.51 6.14
CA LYS A 3 7.82 21.63 5.34
C LYS A 3 6.74 21.20 4.34
N THR A 4 6.90 20.06 3.68
CA THR A 4 5.93 19.53 2.73
C THR A 4 4.62 19.14 3.42
N GLY A 5 4.69 18.52 4.59
CA GLY A 5 3.52 18.17 5.40
C GLY A 5 2.70 19.39 5.82
N LEU A 6 3.37 20.46 6.27
CA LEU A 6 2.72 21.74 6.62
C LEU A 6 2.01 22.39 5.43
N LEU A 7 2.67 22.44 4.27
CA LEU A 7 2.09 23.00 3.04
C LEU A 7 0.84 22.20 2.61
N LEU A 8 0.91 20.87 2.63
CA LEU A 8 -0.24 20.01 2.34
C LEU A 8 -1.37 20.24 3.32
N GLN A 9 -1.08 20.29 4.62
CA GLN A 9 -2.09 20.56 5.66
C GLN A 9 -2.78 21.90 5.41
N GLN A 10 -2.03 22.97 5.13
CA GLN A 10 -2.59 24.28 4.82
C GLN A 10 -3.43 24.27 3.54
N ALA A 11 -2.99 23.56 2.50
CA ALA A 11 -3.76 23.39 1.27
C ALA A 11 -5.09 22.70 1.51
N PHE A 12 -5.09 21.60 2.26
CA PHE A 12 -6.30 20.88 2.62
C PHE A 12 -7.24 21.70 3.53
N MET A 13 -6.69 22.44 4.50
CA MET A 13 -7.51 23.32 5.36
C MET A 13 -8.27 24.37 4.55
N LYS A 14 -7.66 24.95 3.50
CA LYS A 14 -8.33 25.88 2.58
C LYS A 14 -9.48 25.22 1.79
N GLN A 15 -9.48 23.90 1.66
CA GLN A 15 -10.49 23.15 0.91
C GLN A 15 -11.55 22.51 1.81
N LYS A 16 -11.42 22.66 3.13
CA LYS A 16 -12.42 22.14 4.10
C LYS A 16 -13.81 22.66 3.79
N ASN A 17 -14.80 21.76 3.81
CA ASN A 17 -16.21 22.01 3.52
C ASN A 17 -16.53 22.44 2.07
N LYS A 18 -15.55 22.51 1.18
CA LYS A 18 -15.81 22.71 -0.25
C LYS A 18 -16.22 21.40 -0.91
N LYS A 19 -17.15 21.51 -1.83
CA LYS A 19 -17.65 20.37 -2.62
C LYS A 19 -16.82 20.25 -3.90
N PHE A 20 -16.27 19.06 -4.16
CA PHE A 20 -15.55 18.72 -5.39
C PHE A 20 -16.39 17.72 -6.18
N LEU A 21 -16.71 18.04 -7.42
CA LEU A 21 -17.37 17.12 -8.33
C LEU A 21 -16.36 16.09 -8.84
N ILE A 22 -16.68 14.81 -8.68
CA ILE A 22 -15.91 13.71 -9.27
C ILE A 22 -16.51 13.33 -10.63
N THR A 23 -17.84 13.30 -10.69
CA THR A 23 -18.63 13.06 -11.87
C THR A 23 -19.84 13.99 -11.85
N ASN A 24 -20.64 14.00 -12.93
CA ASN A 24 -21.87 14.81 -12.98
C ASN A 24 -22.87 14.53 -11.84
N GLN A 25 -22.76 13.34 -11.19
CA GLN A 25 -23.69 12.93 -10.12
C GLN A 25 -23.03 12.74 -8.75
N ASN A 26 -21.70 12.62 -8.71
CA ASN A 26 -20.95 12.32 -7.48
C ASN A 26 -20.00 13.44 -7.11
N SER A 27 -19.90 13.68 -5.80
CA SER A 27 -18.97 14.67 -5.26
C SER A 27 -18.38 14.21 -3.94
N ILE A 28 -17.23 14.73 -3.62
CA ILE A 28 -16.62 14.60 -2.29
C ILE A 28 -16.54 15.96 -1.59
N THR A 29 -16.60 15.93 -0.28
CA THR A 29 -16.41 17.11 0.55
C THR A 29 -15.44 16.77 1.66
N LEU A 30 -14.34 17.51 1.77
CA LEU A 30 -13.39 17.35 2.86
C LEU A 30 -14.02 17.86 4.17
N LYS A 31 -14.33 16.98 5.11
CA LYS A 31 -14.96 17.32 6.39
C LYS A 31 -13.96 17.53 7.50
N GLN A 32 -12.95 16.65 7.59
CA GLN A 32 -11.99 16.65 8.67
C GLN A 32 -10.60 16.30 8.16
N ILE A 33 -9.60 16.82 8.84
CA ILE A 33 -8.19 16.50 8.62
C ILE A 33 -7.60 16.17 9.97
N HIS A 34 -7.08 14.97 10.10
CA HIS A 34 -6.40 14.52 11.32
C HIS A 34 -4.96 14.19 11.00
N GLN A 35 -4.05 14.69 11.81
CA GLN A 35 -2.66 14.24 11.78
C GLN A 35 -2.57 12.99 12.64
N GLN A 36 -2.16 11.88 12.03
CA GLN A 36 -1.85 10.65 12.76
C GLN A 36 -0.45 10.73 13.36
N ARG A 37 -0.27 10.13 14.54
CA ARG A 37 1.08 9.93 15.10
C ARG A 37 1.83 8.93 14.22
N GLU A 38 3.04 9.28 13.85
CA GLU A 38 3.99 8.34 13.26
C GLU A 38 4.28 7.22 14.28
N GLN A 39 4.08 5.98 13.85
CA GLN A 39 4.35 4.81 14.68
C GLN A 39 5.65 4.17 14.21
N LYS A 40 6.51 3.85 15.19
CA LYS A 40 7.79 3.19 14.91
C LYS A 40 7.62 1.68 14.95
N ILE A 41 8.04 1.01 13.90
CA ILE A 41 8.06 -0.45 13.83
C ILE A 41 9.39 -0.97 14.36
N THR A 42 9.33 -1.81 15.38
CA THR A 42 10.48 -2.42 16.04
C THR A 42 10.45 -3.95 15.99
N SER A 43 9.27 -4.53 15.71
CA SER A 43 9.09 -5.97 15.60
C SER A 43 9.34 -6.48 14.18
N SER A 44 9.83 -7.72 14.07
CA SER A 44 9.93 -8.45 12.80
C SER A 44 8.61 -9.09 12.37
N LYS A 45 7.55 -8.98 13.18
CA LYS A 45 6.20 -9.49 12.92
C LYS A 45 5.21 -8.38 13.20
N VAL A 46 4.42 -8.03 12.20
CA VAL A 46 3.50 -6.91 12.27
C VAL A 46 2.19 -7.27 11.61
N ILE A 47 1.08 -6.98 12.27
CA ILE A 47 -0.24 -7.07 11.64
C ILE A 47 -0.58 -5.70 11.05
N PHE A 48 -0.74 -5.71 9.74
CA PHE A 48 -1.23 -4.58 8.97
C PHE A 48 -2.65 -4.79 8.48
N LYS A 49 -3.31 -3.68 8.19
CA LYS A 49 -4.51 -3.63 7.38
C LYS A 49 -4.25 -2.80 6.13
N THR A 50 -4.75 -3.27 4.99
CA THR A 50 -4.71 -2.52 3.73
C THR A 50 -6.11 -2.34 3.15
N TYR A 51 -6.29 -1.25 2.42
CA TYR A 51 -7.53 -0.93 1.71
C TYR A 51 -7.43 -1.22 0.20
N GLY A 52 -6.28 -1.71 -0.24
CA GLY A 52 -6.02 -2.15 -1.60
C GLY A 52 -4.54 -2.42 -1.78
N LEU A 53 -4.14 -3.67 -1.83
CA LEU A 53 -2.79 -4.09 -2.17
C LEU A 53 -2.80 -4.65 -3.59
N CYS A 54 -2.07 -3.98 -4.48
CA CYS A 54 -1.92 -4.39 -5.86
C CYS A 54 -0.54 -5.02 -6.05
N ILE A 55 -0.51 -6.29 -6.44
CA ILE A 55 0.71 -7.00 -6.86
C ILE A 55 0.56 -7.31 -8.33
N ARG A 56 1.42 -6.71 -9.15
CA ARG A 56 1.33 -6.76 -10.60
C ARG A 56 2.62 -7.28 -11.22
N ASP A 57 2.47 -8.17 -12.16
CA ASP A 57 3.50 -8.54 -13.13
C ASP A 57 3.11 -8.03 -14.52
N HIS A 58 4.04 -7.41 -15.22
CA HIS A 58 3.83 -6.91 -16.58
C HIS A 58 4.56 -7.79 -17.58
N ASN A 59 3.80 -8.52 -18.37
CA ASN A 59 4.34 -9.29 -19.49
C ASN A 59 4.62 -8.36 -20.67
N LYS A 60 5.90 -8.12 -20.97
CA LYS A 60 6.35 -7.22 -22.03
C LYS A 60 6.03 -7.73 -23.44
N GLU A 61 5.95 -9.05 -23.64
CA GLU A 61 5.70 -9.65 -24.95
C GLU A 61 4.22 -9.49 -25.35
N THR A 62 3.32 -9.71 -24.39
CA THR A 62 1.88 -9.63 -24.63
C THR A 62 1.29 -8.26 -24.31
N ASN A 63 2.08 -7.37 -23.69
CA ASN A 63 1.66 -6.08 -23.16
C ASN A 63 0.46 -6.18 -22.20
N LYS A 64 0.39 -7.28 -21.44
CA LYS A 64 -0.69 -7.54 -20.48
C LYS A 64 -0.17 -7.52 -19.06
N ASP A 65 -1.00 -7.02 -18.16
CA ASP A 65 -0.78 -7.03 -16.72
C ASP A 65 -1.47 -8.24 -16.10
N ASN A 66 -0.72 -9.02 -15.31
CA ASN A 66 -1.28 -10.04 -14.42
C ASN A 66 -1.33 -9.45 -13.00
N HIS A 67 -2.46 -9.58 -12.33
CA HIS A 67 -2.61 -9.15 -10.96
C HIS A 67 -2.74 -10.38 -10.05
N TYR A 68 -2.01 -10.36 -8.95
CA TYR A 68 -2.01 -11.44 -7.95
C TYR A 68 -2.68 -10.95 -6.66
N VAL A 69 -3.55 -11.78 -6.10
CA VAL A 69 -4.22 -11.52 -4.83
C VAL A 69 -3.80 -12.57 -3.80
N TYR A 70 -4.07 -12.29 -2.54
CA TYR A 70 -3.62 -13.08 -1.38
C TYR A 70 -3.89 -14.59 -1.47
N SER A 71 -4.89 -15.00 -2.23
CA SER A 71 -5.28 -16.42 -2.42
C SER A 71 -4.54 -17.13 -3.55
N ASP A 72 -3.75 -16.40 -4.35
CA ASP A 72 -3.01 -16.99 -5.44
C ASP A 72 -1.75 -17.69 -4.93
N GLU A 73 -1.48 -18.90 -5.38
CA GLU A 73 -0.30 -19.69 -4.97
C GLU A 73 1.02 -18.92 -5.15
N LYS A 74 1.12 -18.15 -6.22
CA LYS A 74 2.31 -17.35 -6.56
C LYS A 74 2.36 -15.99 -5.88
N PHE A 75 1.39 -15.64 -5.03
CA PHE A 75 1.31 -14.30 -4.45
C PHE A 75 2.57 -13.91 -3.68
N ASN A 76 3.06 -14.77 -2.78
CA ASN A 76 4.26 -14.47 -1.98
C ASN A 76 5.53 -14.34 -2.84
N GLU A 77 5.64 -15.12 -3.90
CA GLU A 77 6.75 -15.03 -4.86
C GLU A 77 6.71 -13.69 -5.61
N GLN A 78 5.55 -13.34 -6.17
CA GLN A 78 5.37 -12.10 -6.91
C GLN A 78 5.46 -10.88 -6.02
N LEU A 79 5.00 -10.95 -4.78
CA LEU A 79 5.20 -9.90 -3.78
C LEU A 79 6.68 -9.60 -3.61
N LYS A 80 7.55 -10.62 -3.47
CA LYS A 80 9.00 -10.42 -3.34
C LYS A 80 9.59 -9.76 -4.58
N VAL A 81 9.18 -10.16 -5.78
CA VAL A 81 9.64 -9.53 -7.04
C VAL A 81 9.27 -8.04 -7.05
N VAL A 82 8.03 -7.73 -6.72
CA VAL A 82 7.53 -6.34 -6.68
C VAL A 82 8.29 -5.52 -5.64
N LEU A 83 8.51 -6.07 -4.43
CA LEU A 83 9.24 -5.36 -3.37
C LEU A 83 10.72 -5.15 -3.72
N LYS A 84 11.40 -6.12 -4.34
CA LYS A 84 12.77 -5.94 -4.85
C LYS A 84 12.86 -4.79 -5.85
N ASN A 85 11.86 -4.65 -6.71
CA ASN A 85 11.77 -3.53 -7.65
C ASN A 85 11.47 -2.22 -6.92
N GLN A 86 10.55 -2.23 -5.95
CA GLN A 86 10.16 -1.05 -5.17
C GLN A 86 11.35 -0.46 -4.40
N ILE A 87 12.21 -1.30 -3.82
CA ILE A 87 13.38 -0.83 -3.06
C ILE A 87 14.62 -0.59 -3.92
N SER A 88 14.58 -0.83 -5.22
CA SER A 88 15.76 -0.79 -6.10
C SER A 88 16.50 0.56 -6.14
N GLN A 89 15.78 1.66 -5.83
CA GLN A 89 16.34 3.02 -5.77
C GLN A 89 16.56 3.51 -4.34
N THR A 90 16.45 2.62 -3.36
CA THR A 90 16.74 2.90 -1.95
C THR A 90 18.14 2.40 -1.59
N GLY A 91 18.58 2.67 -0.37
CA GLY A 91 19.83 2.10 0.14
C GLY A 91 19.73 0.66 0.66
N PHE A 92 18.57 -0.01 0.50
CA PHE A 92 18.40 -1.40 0.94
C PHE A 92 19.07 -2.39 -0.01
N SER A 93 19.72 -3.43 0.56
CA SER A 93 20.07 -4.63 -0.20
C SER A 93 18.80 -5.38 -0.60
N LYS A 94 18.78 -5.95 -1.82
CA LYS A 94 17.62 -6.73 -2.29
C LYS A 94 17.36 -7.98 -1.45
N ASP A 95 18.38 -8.53 -0.81
CA ASP A 95 18.30 -9.73 0.03
C ASP A 95 17.41 -9.53 1.27
N ILE A 96 17.24 -8.26 1.73
CA ILE A 96 16.34 -7.94 2.84
C ILE A 96 14.90 -8.38 2.57
N VAL A 97 14.49 -8.45 1.30
CA VAL A 97 13.16 -8.88 0.87
C VAL A 97 12.96 -10.38 0.99
N ASP A 98 14.03 -11.18 0.98
CA ASP A 98 13.92 -12.64 0.98
C ASP A 98 13.29 -13.18 2.25
N SER A 99 13.44 -12.45 3.38
CA SER A 99 12.81 -12.75 4.66
C SER A 99 11.31 -12.40 4.72
N ILE A 100 10.79 -11.66 3.74
CA ILE A 100 9.39 -11.25 3.73
C ILE A 100 8.49 -12.46 3.56
N LYS A 101 7.50 -12.55 4.47
CA LYS A 101 6.42 -13.52 4.41
C LYS A 101 5.09 -12.85 4.70
N PHE A 102 4.17 -12.95 3.77
CA PHE A 102 2.79 -12.49 3.91
C PHE A 102 1.90 -13.66 4.31
N SER A 103 1.11 -13.47 5.36
CA SER A 103 0.13 -14.45 5.84
C SER A 103 -1.22 -13.75 6.02
N PRO A 104 -2.26 -14.11 5.25
CA PRO A 104 -3.57 -13.48 5.34
C PRO A 104 -4.25 -13.87 6.66
N ILE A 105 -4.93 -12.90 7.31
CA ILE A 105 -5.73 -13.13 8.52
C ILE A 105 -7.21 -12.97 8.14
N ASN A 106 -7.57 -11.81 7.62
CA ASN A 106 -8.92 -11.51 7.15
C ASN A 106 -8.82 -10.69 5.87
N CYS A 107 -8.57 -11.36 4.77
CA CYS A 107 -8.38 -10.76 3.46
C CYS A 107 -9.52 -11.12 2.50
N LYS A 108 -9.78 -10.22 1.56
CA LYS A 108 -10.69 -10.45 0.45
C LYS A 108 -10.12 -9.86 -0.83
N LYS A 109 -10.49 -10.45 -1.97
CA LYS A 109 -10.25 -9.91 -3.30
C LYS A 109 -11.27 -8.80 -3.57
N VAL A 110 -10.80 -7.66 -4.06
CA VAL A 110 -11.64 -6.54 -4.50
C VAL A 110 -11.19 -6.10 -5.88
N LEU A 111 -12.15 -5.98 -6.78
CA LEU A 111 -11.93 -5.47 -8.13
C LEU A 111 -12.11 -3.95 -8.12
N VAL A 112 -11.06 -3.22 -8.47
CA VAL A 112 -11.06 -1.75 -8.50
C VAL A 112 -11.01 -1.28 -9.94
N LYS A 113 -11.96 -0.43 -10.34
CA LYS A 113 -11.90 0.25 -11.64
C LYS A 113 -10.79 1.31 -11.60
N HIS A 114 -9.86 1.22 -12.55
CA HIS A 114 -8.73 2.13 -12.66
C HIS A 114 -8.60 2.56 -14.13
N TYR A 115 -9.00 3.79 -14.44
CA TYR A 115 -9.23 4.28 -15.81
C TYR A 115 -10.19 3.33 -16.55
N ASP A 116 -9.79 2.82 -17.71
CA ASP A 116 -10.61 1.93 -18.55
C ASP A 116 -10.38 0.43 -18.26
N THR A 117 -9.62 0.10 -17.22
CA THR A 117 -9.31 -1.27 -16.83
C THR A 117 -9.79 -1.59 -15.41
N TYR A 118 -9.75 -2.87 -15.07
CA TYR A 118 -9.97 -3.33 -13.71
C TYR A 118 -8.70 -3.94 -13.14
N VAL A 119 -8.45 -3.66 -11.85
CA VAL A 119 -7.30 -4.11 -11.10
C VAL A 119 -7.77 -4.98 -9.95
N ASP A 120 -7.33 -6.23 -9.92
CA ASP A 120 -7.51 -7.10 -8.76
C ASP A 120 -6.61 -6.63 -7.61
N THR A 121 -7.19 -6.44 -6.44
CA THR A 121 -6.49 -6.01 -5.23
C THR A 121 -6.85 -6.88 -4.04
N THR A 122 -5.93 -6.99 -3.09
CA THR A 122 -6.17 -7.57 -1.78
C THR A 122 -6.54 -6.48 -0.80
N VAL A 123 -7.65 -6.64 -0.08
CA VAL A 123 -8.12 -5.77 0.99
C VAL A 123 -8.26 -6.59 2.27
N GLY A 124 -7.89 -6.02 3.42
CA GLY A 124 -8.06 -6.65 4.71
C GLY A 124 -6.81 -6.67 5.57
N SER A 125 -6.81 -7.50 6.61
CA SER A 125 -5.71 -7.61 7.57
C SER A 125 -4.86 -8.86 7.32
N PHE A 126 -3.56 -8.71 7.53
CA PHE A 126 -2.57 -9.74 7.31
C PHE A 126 -1.37 -9.56 8.24
N LEU A 127 -0.69 -10.65 8.54
CA LEU A 127 0.62 -10.66 9.18
C LEU A 127 1.69 -10.50 8.10
N LEU A 128 2.59 -9.55 8.31
CA LEU A 128 3.82 -9.40 7.52
C LEU A 128 5.03 -9.64 8.41
N GLU A 129 5.82 -10.64 8.05
CA GLU A 129 7.09 -10.96 8.73
C GLU A 129 8.24 -10.46 7.87
N GLY A 130 9.30 -9.92 8.49
CA GLY A 130 10.46 -9.43 7.77
C GLY A 130 11.39 -8.55 8.63
N ASN A 131 12.38 -7.96 8.00
CA ASN A 131 13.28 -7.03 8.67
C ASN A 131 12.52 -5.76 9.11
N PRO A 132 12.60 -5.33 10.40
CA PRO A 132 11.87 -4.17 10.91
C PRO A 132 12.12 -2.87 10.12
N LEU A 133 13.33 -2.66 9.59
CA LEU A 133 13.64 -1.48 8.78
C LEU A 133 12.88 -1.50 7.44
N LEU A 134 12.77 -2.68 6.82
CA LEU A 134 11.97 -2.83 5.61
C LEU A 134 10.48 -2.65 5.91
N LEU A 135 9.98 -3.24 7.01
CA LEU A 135 8.59 -3.10 7.43
C LEU A 135 8.24 -1.62 7.70
N GLN A 136 9.15 -0.87 8.35
CA GLN A 136 8.99 0.57 8.55
C GLN A 136 8.92 1.32 7.22
N TYR A 137 9.83 1.01 6.29
CA TYR A 137 9.83 1.63 4.97
C TYR A 137 8.51 1.39 4.23
N LEU A 138 8.01 0.14 4.23
CA LEU A 138 6.73 -0.20 3.59
C LEU A 138 5.54 0.50 4.25
N TYR A 139 5.57 0.65 5.57
CA TYR A 139 4.57 1.43 6.32
C TYR A 139 4.57 2.91 5.90
N ASP A 140 5.76 3.51 5.72
CA ASP A 140 5.91 4.93 5.43
C ASP A 140 5.54 5.30 3.98
N VAL A 141 5.75 4.38 3.03
CA VAL A 141 5.60 4.67 1.59
C VAL A 141 4.53 3.84 0.89
N GLY A 142 3.91 2.90 1.60
CA GLY A 142 3.01 1.91 1.02
C GLY A 142 3.74 0.71 0.43
N MET A 143 3.02 -0.39 0.21
CA MET A 143 3.52 -1.68 -0.24
C MET A 143 2.90 -2.07 -1.59
N GLY A 144 3.71 -2.63 -2.48
CA GLY A 144 3.25 -3.25 -3.71
C GLY A 144 3.40 -2.39 -4.96
N SER A 145 2.81 -2.85 -6.04
CA SER A 145 2.77 -2.13 -7.31
C SER A 145 1.84 -0.93 -7.21
N ARG A 146 2.23 0.22 -7.80
CA ARG A 146 1.42 1.45 -7.75
C ARG A 146 1.13 1.91 -6.31
N ASN A 147 2.11 1.77 -5.41
CA ASN A 147 2.00 2.08 -3.98
C ASN A 147 1.58 3.52 -3.65
N THR A 148 1.66 4.46 -4.60
CA THR A 148 1.13 5.82 -4.45
C THR A 148 -0.40 5.90 -4.53
N MET A 149 -1.06 4.87 -5.08
CA MET A 149 -2.53 4.78 -5.21
C MET A 149 -3.10 3.63 -4.39
N PHE A 150 -2.34 2.54 -4.31
CA PHE A 150 -2.69 1.31 -3.59
C PHE A 150 -1.61 1.02 -2.55
N GLY A 151 -1.87 0.08 -1.65
CA GLY A 151 -0.85 -0.43 -0.74
C GLY A 151 -0.60 0.41 0.50
N TYR A 152 -1.47 1.37 0.81
CA TYR A 152 -1.47 2.03 2.12
C TYR A 152 -1.64 0.99 3.23
N LEU A 153 -0.85 1.10 4.29
CA LEU A 153 -0.82 0.18 5.42
C LEU A 153 -1.21 0.91 6.72
N ASP A 154 -2.23 0.40 7.39
CA ASP A 154 -2.54 0.73 8.78
C ASP A 154 -1.85 -0.28 9.69
N LEU A 155 -1.07 0.18 10.68
CA LEU A 155 -0.51 -0.66 11.71
C LEU A 155 -1.58 -1.02 12.74
N LEU A 156 -1.92 -2.30 12.86
CA LEU A 156 -2.87 -2.78 13.86
C LEU A 156 -2.15 -3.18 15.16
N THR A 157 -1.10 -4.00 15.06
CA THR A 157 -0.24 -4.38 16.19
C THR A 157 1.10 -4.91 15.72
N GLN A 158 2.10 -4.80 16.56
CA GLN A 158 3.43 -5.40 16.40
C GLN A 158 3.86 -6.20 17.66
N ASP A 159 3.02 -6.25 18.67
CA ASP A 159 3.27 -7.01 19.91
C ASP A 159 2.61 -8.39 19.75
N LEU A 160 3.34 -9.33 19.13
CA LEU A 160 2.90 -10.68 18.78
C LEU A 160 3.76 -11.74 19.46
#